data_e6803d899b2842137a85c66d64982f0f
#
_entry.id   e6803d899b2842137a85c66d64982f0f
#
_cell.length_a   1.000
_cell.length_b   1.000
_cell.length_c   1.000
_cell.angle_alpha   90.00
_cell.angle_beta   90.00
_cell.angle_gamma   90.00
#
_symmetry.space_group_name_H-M   'P 1'
#
loop_
_entity.id
_entity.type
_entity.pdbx_description
1 polymer ?
#
loop_
_entity_poly.entity_id
_entity_poly.type
_entity_poly.pdbx_seq_one_letter_code
_entity_poly.pdbx_strand_id
1 'polypeptide(L)'
;MLHHLWKSALLSGLLAVILGVLVLVWPGKSIIVASVFLGIYLLISGVAQVIFAFSLPVSAGSRILLFVSGAASLVLAVLAFRHFGEGYAILLLAIWIGVGFVFRGFATTVAAVSDPHLPGRGWAIFFGIITILAGIIVLGYPFDSLVTLTLVIGIWLIIIGVMEIISSFGIRSDEKKLNEVVAGANA
;
A
#
# COMPACT_ATOMS: atom_id res chain seq x y z
N MET A 1 27.35 -6.90 12.16
CA MET A 1 26.01 -6.31 11.96
C MET A 1 25.65 -6.23 10.47
N LEU A 2 26.57 -5.84 9.58
CA LEU A 2 26.36 -5.77 8.13
C LEU A 2 26.07 -7.11 7.46
N HIS A 3 26.61 -8.23 8.00
CA HIS A 3 26.38 -9.59 7.47
C HIS A 3 24.91 -10.03 7.44
N HIS A 4 24.03 -9.46 8.29
CA HIS A 4 22.60 -9.74 8.25
C HIS A 4 21.87 -8.83 7.26
N LEU A 5 22.37 -7.62 7.02
CA LEU A 5 21.69 -6.62 6.18
C LEU A 5 21.69 -7.02 4.69
N TRP A 6 22.81 -7.51 4.15
CA TRP A 6 22.84 -7.93 2.74
C TRP A 6 21.98 -9.18 2.48
N LYS A 7 21.90 -10.12 3.45
CA LYS A 7 21.06 -11.31 3.33
C LYS A 7 19.57 -10.95 3.37
N SER A 8 19.17 -10.03 4.27
CA SER A 8 17.78 -9.57 4.33
C SER A 8 17.39 -8.80 3.07
N ALA A 9 18.27 -7.93 2.55
CA ALA A 9 18.02 -7.21 1.30
C ALA A 9 17.92 -8.17 0.09
N LEU A 10 18.77 -9.19 0.04
CA LEU A 10 18.71 -10.20 -1.03
C LEU A 10 17.43 -11.04 -0.94
N LEU A 11 17.03 -11.45 0.27
CA LEU A 11 15.81 -12.22 0.48
C LEU A 11 14.56 -11.40 0.16
N SER A 12 14.48 -10.14 0.61
CA SER A 12 13.34 -9.26 0.31
C SER A 12 13.24 -8.97 -1.19
N GLY A 13 14.36 -8.68 -1.85
CA GLY A 13 14.40 -8.46 -3.29
C GLY A 13 13.96 -9.69 -4.10
N LEU A 14 14.42 -10.89 -3.69
CA LEU A 14 14.01 -12.14 -4.35
C LEU A 14 12.50 -12.38 -4.15
N LEU A 15 11.98 -12.19 -2.93
CA LEU A 15 10.55 -12.32 -2.65
C LEU A 15 9.73 -11.29 -3.44
N ALA A 16 10.19 -10.05 -3.55
CA ALA A 16 9.51 -9.01 -4.33
C ALA A 16 9.43 -9.38 -5.83
N VAL A 17 10.53 -9.90 -6.41
CA VAL A 17 10.53 -10.37 -7.81
C VAL A 17 9.56 -11.54 -7.99
N ILE A 18 9.60 -12.54 -7.12
CA ILE A 18 8.71 -13.71 -7.20
C ILE A 18 7.24 -13.27 -7.11
N LEU A 19 6.92 -12.41 -6.13
CA LEU A 19 5.56 -11.88 -5.97
C LEU A 19 5.14 -11.04 -7.17
N GLY A 20 6.03 -10.20 -7.71
CA GLY A 20 5.76 -9.41 -8.92
C GLY A 20 5.43 -10.29 -10.13
N VAL A 21 6.21 -11.36 -10.35
CA VAL A 21 5.93 -12.33 -11.42
C VAL A 21 4.59 -13.05 -11.20
N LEU A 22 4.30 -13.50 -9.98
CA LEU A 22 3.01 -14.13 -9.66
C LEU A 22 1.83 -13.20 -9.92
N VAL A 23 1.96 -11.94 -9.57
CA VAL A 23 0.95 -10.90 -9.80
C VAL A 23 0.71 -10.69 -11.30
N LEU A 24 1.76 -10.68 -12.12
CA LEU A 24 1.65 -10.51 -13.57
C LEU A 24 1.08 -11.74 -14.27
N VAL A 25 1.42 -12.95 -13.80
CA VAL A 25 0.93 -14.21 -14.41
C VAL A 25 -0.54 -14.47 -14.07
N TRP A 26 -0.98 -14.09 -12.84
CA TRP A 26 -2.35 -14.34 -12.37
C TRP A 26 -3.00 -13.10 -11.76
N PRO A 27 -3.26 -12.03 -12.52
CA PRO A 27 -3.79 -10.77 -11.98
C PRO A 27 -5.15 -10.97 -11.29
N GLY A 28 -6.04 -11.78 -11.85
CA GLY A 28 -7.34 -12.05 -11.24
C GLY A 28 -7.24 -12.72 -9.86
N LYS A 29 -6.33 -13.71 -9.70
CA LYS A 29 -6.10 -14.34 -8.39
C LYS A 29 -5.48 -13.36 -7.39
N SER A 30 -4.58 -12.49 -7.86
CA SER A 30 -3.96 -11.46 -7.02
C SER A 30 -4.98 -10.44 -6.51
N ILE A 31 -5.96 -10.05 -7.34
CA ILE A 31 -7.06 -9.18 -6.94
C ILE A 31 -7.92 -9.86 -5.86
N ILE A 32 -8.22 -11.15 -6.03
CA ILE A 32 -8.97 -11.91 -5.02
C ILE A 32 -8.22 -11.94 -3.69
N VAL A 33 -6.92 -12.24 -3.71
CA VAL A 33 -6.08 -12.21 -2.51
C VAL A 33 -6.07 -10.83 -1.86
N ALA A 34 -5.91 -9.75 -2.64
CA ALA A 34 -5.98 -8.38 -2.14
C ALA A 34 -7.34 -8.06 -1.50
N SER A 35 -8.43 -8.56 -2.08
CA SER A 35 -9.78 -8.38 -1.54
C SER A 35 -9.98 -9.09 -0.20
N VAL A 36 -9.37 -10.27 -0.01
CA VAL A 36 -9.36 -10.99 1.29
C VAL A 36 -8.62 -10.16 2.34
N PHE A 37 -7.43 -9.66 1.99
CA PHE A 37 -6.66 -8.80 2.92
C PHE A 37 -7.42 -7.53 3.28
N LEU A 38 -8.13 -6.91 2.32
CA LEU A 38 -9.00 -5.78 2.61
C LEU A 38 -10.12 -6.17 3.60
N GLY A 39 -10.79 -7.31 3.38
CA GLY A 39 -11.82 -7.80 4.29
C GLY A 39 -11.31 -8.01 5.71
N ILE A 40 -10.14 -8.63 5.86
CA ILE A 40 -9.46 -8.81 7.15
C ILE A 40 -9.10 -7.46 7.77
N TYR A 41 -8.54 -6.54 6.99
CA TYR A 41 -8.22 -5.20 7.43
C TYR A 41 -9.46 -4.44 7.94
N LEU A 42 -10.56 -4.48 7.19
CA LEU A 42 -11.84 -3.85 7.58
C LEU A 42 -12.39 -4.45 8.86
N LEU A 43 -12.26 -5.77 9.05
CA LEU A 43 -12.70 -6.45 10.26
C LEU A 43 -11.87 -6.01 11.48
N ILE A 44 -10.54 -6.05 11.38
CA ILE A 44 -9.66 -5.67 12.48
C ILE A 44 -9.80 -4.17 12.79
N SER A 45 -9.79 -3.31 11.78
CA SER A 45 -9.92 -1.87 11.96
C SER A 45 -11.30 -1.48 12.49
N GLY A 46 -12.35 -2.16 12.03
CA GLY A 46 -13.71 -1.93 12.50
C GLY A 46 -13.87 -2.28 13.98
N VAL A 47 -13.36 -3.44 14.41
CA VAL A 47 -13.35 -3.83 15.82
C VAL A 47 -12.55 -2.83 16.66
N ALA A 48 -11.34 -2.45 16.21
CA ALA A 48 -10.50 -1.50 16.91
C ALA A 48 -11.20 -0.12 17.06
N GLN A 49 -11.83 0.39 16.01
CA GLN A 49 -12.55 1.67 16.05
C GLN A 49 -13.74 1.63 17.02
N VAL A 50 -14.50 0.55 17.04
CA VAL A 50 -15.61 0.39 18.00
C VAL A 50 -15.05 0.36 19.44
N ILE A 51 -13.98 -0.39 19.70
CA ILE A 51 -13.36 -0.42 21.02
C ILE A 51 -12.86 0.97 21.42
N PHE A 52 -12.16 1.68 20.50
CA PHE A 52 -11.64 3.02 20.77
C PHE A 52 -12.73 4.06 21.02
N ALA A 53 -13.89 3.93 20.38
CA ALA A 53 -15.04 4.80 20.63
C ALA A 53 -15.49 4.79 22.10
N PHE A 54 -15.32 3.66 22.79
CA PHE A 54 -15.70 3.52 24.19
C PHE A 54 -14.53 3.64 25.17
N SER A 55 -13.30 3.33 24.76
CA SER A 55 -12.13 3.28 25.64
C SER A 55 -11.35 4.60 25.67
N LEU A 56 -11.41 5.43 24.64
CA LEU A 56 -10.64 6.66 24.58
C LEU A 56 -11.40 7.85 25.14
N PRO A 57 -10.74 8.78 25.85
CA PRO A 57 -11.31 10.04 26.34
C PRO A 57 -11.40 11.07 25.20
N VAL A 58 -12.28 10.80 24.23
CA VAL A 58 -12.49 11.67 23.05
C VAL A 58 -13.79 12.44 23.15
N SER A 59 -13.91 13.53 22.38
CA SER A 59 -15.14 14.33 22.30
C SER A 59 -16.34 13.48 21.80
N ALA A 60 -17.56 13.87 22.16
CA ALA A 60 -18.77 13.18 21.74
C ALA A 60 -18.86 13.02 20.20
N GLY A 61 -18.48 14.04 19.45
CA GLY A 61 -18.46 14.00 17.98
C GLY A 61 -17.47 12.96 17.45
N SER A 62 -16.24 12.92 17.99
CA SER A 62 -15.23 11.94 17.60
C SER A 62 -15.64 10.52 17.97
N ARG A 63 -16.31 10.32 19.11
CA ARG A 63 -16.86 9.03 19.55
C ARG A 63 -17.89 8.50 18.59
N ILE A 64 -18.84 9.35 18.16
CA ILE A 64 -19.88 8.99 17.18
C ILE A 64 -19.23 8.62 15.84
N LEU A 65 -18.27 9.41 15.38
CA LEU A 65 -17.56 9.14 14.13
C LEU A 65 -16.79 7.80 14.18
N LEU A 66 -16.07 7.52 15.27
CA LEU A 66 -15.36 6.25 15.46
C LEU A 66 -16.34 5.06 15.49
N PHE A 67 -17.45 5.20 16.19
CA PHE A 67 -18.46 4.14 16.26
C PHE A 67 -19.11 3.86 14.91
N VAL A 68 -19.56 4.92 14.21
CA VAL A 68 -20.22 4.80 12.90
C VAL A 68 -19.26 4.25 11.85
N SER A 69 -18.03 4.74 11.82
CA SER A 69 -17.01 4.27 10.87
C SER A 69 -16.60 2.82 11.18
N GLY A 70 -16.44 2.47 12.45
CA GLY A 70 -16.15 1.10 12.88
C GLY A 70 -17.28 0.12 12.52
N ALA A 71 -18.53 0.50 12.79
CA ALA A 71 -19.71 -0.29 12.44
C ALA A 71 -19.82 -0.47 10.91
N ALA A 72 -19.62 0.61 10.13
CA ALA A 72 -19.62 0.53 8.67
C ALA A 72 -18.50 -0.41 8.17
N SER A 73 -17.29 -0.33 8.72
CA SER A 73 -16.17 -1.22 8.37
C SER A 73 -16.50 -2.69 8.66
N LEU A 74 -17.16 -2.99 9.79
CA LEU A 74 -17.58 -4.35 10.13
C LEU A 74 -18.66 -4.88 9.15
N VAL A 75 -19.64 -4.06 8.80
CA VAL A 75 -20.66 -4.43 7.81
C VAL A 75 -20.02 -4.73 6.46
N LEU A 76 -19.09 -3.87 6.00
CA LEU A 76 -18.36 -4.07 4.75
C LEU A 76 -17.50 -5.33 4.78
N ALA A 77 -16.85 -5.63 5.92
CA ALA A 77 -16.07 -6.86 6.09
C ALA A 77 -16.97 -8.11 5.97
N VAL A 78 -18.12 -8.11 6.64
CA VAL A 78 -19.08 -9.21 6.56
C VAL A 78 -19.60 -9.40 5.13
N LEU A 79 -19.92 -8.31 4.42
CA LEU A 79 -20.38 -8.37 3.03
C LEU A 79 -19.26 -8.92 2.11
N ALA A 80 -18.01 -8.51 2.31
CA ALA A 80 -16.87 -9.01 1.55
C ALA A 80 -16.70 -10.53 1.70
N PHE A 81 -16.91 -11.07 2.92
CA PHE A 81 -16.75 -12.51 3.17
C PHE A 81 -18.00 -13.33 2.77
N ARG A 82 -19.20 -12.80 2.93
CA ARG A 82 -20.44 -13.55 2.58
C ARG A 82 -20.60 -13.77 1.07
N HIS A 83 -20.18 -12.80 0.27
CA HIS A 83 -20.30 -12.84 -1.19
C HIS A 83 -18.93 -13.04 -1.86
N PHE A 84 -18.09 -13.81 -1.20
CA PHE A 84 -16.77 -14.14 -1.70
C PHE A 84 -16.90 -15.01 -2.96
N GLY A 85 -16.48 -14.47 -4.10
CA GLY A 85 -16.61 -15.13 -5.41
C GLY A 85 -17.66 -14.52 -6.34
N GLU A 86 -18.59 -13.72 -5.83
CA GLU A 86 -19.62 -13.05 -6.65
C GLU A 86 -19.18 -11.65 -7.16
N GLY A 87 -17.90 -11.33 -7.07
CA GLY A 87 -17.36 -10.02 -7.49
C GLY A 87 -17.52 -8.88 -6.47
N TYR A 88 -18.33 -9.04 -5.42
CA TYR A 88 -18.54 -7.99 -4.41
C TYR A 88 -17.27 -7.61 -3.64
N ALA A 89 -16.44 -8.58 -3.29
CA ALA A 89 -15.17 -8.30 -2.61
C ALA A 89 -14.23 -7.49 -3.51
N ILE A 90 -14.24 -7.77 -4.81
CA ILE A 90 -13.47 -7.04 -5.82
C ILE A 90 -14.02 -5.62 -5.98
N LEU A 91 -15.34 -5.47 -6.03
CA LEU A 91 -16.00 -4.17 -6.10
C LEU A 91 -15.70 -3.32 -4.86
N LEU A 92 -15.75 -3.90 -3.65
CA LEU A 92 -15.40 -3.20 -2.41
C LEU A 92 -13.93 -2.74 -2.42
N LEU A 93 -13.02 -3.58 -2.92
CA LEU A 93 -11.61 -3.20 -3.08
C LEU A 93 -11.45 -2.02 -4.04
N ALA A 94 -12.16 -2.04 -5.18
CA ALA A 94 -12.13 -0.95 -6.16
C ALA A 94 -12.68 0.36 -5.57
N ILE A 95 -13.82 0.29 -4.87
CA ILE A 95 -14.40 1.46 -4.19
C ILE A 95 -13.42 2.01 -3.15
N TRP A 96 -12.83 1.16 -2.33
CA TRP A 96 -11.83 1.57 -1.33
C TRP A 96 -10.64 2.29 -1.95
N ILE A 97 -10.06 1.71 -3.00
CA ILE A 97 -8.92 2.31 -3.71
C ILE A 97 -9.32 3.61 -4.39
N GLY A 98 -10.45 3.61 -5.13
CA GLY A 98 -10.93 4.78 -5.87
C GLY A 98 -11.25 5.97 -4.96
N VAL A 99 -11.99 5.72 -3.89
CA VAL A 99 -12.30 6.75 -2.87
C VAL A 99 -11.01 7.23 -2.21
N GLY A 100 -10.11 6.32 -1.85
CA GLY A 100 -8.81 6.66 -1.26
C GLY A 100 -7.98 7.56 -2.18
N PHE A 101 -7.96 7.29 -3.49
CA PHE A 101 -7.26 8.11 -4.48
C PHE A 101 -7.88 9.51 -4.60
N VAL A 102 -9.21 9.62 -4.64
CA VAL A 102 -9.90 10.91 -4.69
C VAL A 102 -9.56 11.75 -3.47
N PHE A 103 -9.69 11.19 -2.26
CA PHE A 103 -9.38 11.92 -1.02
C PHE A 103 -7.90 12.31 -0.92
N ARG A 104 -7.00 11.38 -1.24
CA ARG A 104 -5.56 11.65 -1.22
C ARG A 104 -5.16 12.71 -2.24
N GLY A 105 -5.67 12.61 -3.47
CA GLY A 105 -5.40 13.57 -4.51
C GLY A 105 -5.94 14.96 -4.15
N PHE A 106 -7.15 15.04 -3.58
CA PHE A 106 -7.73 16.28 -3.08
C PHE A 106 -6.87 16.89 -1.96
N ALA A 107 -6.52 16.10 -0.95
CA ALA A 107 -5.68 16.56 0.16
C ALA A 107 -4.32 17.07 -0.33
N THR A 108 -3.66 16.35 -1.26
CA THR A 108 -2.38 16.75 -1.84
C THR A 108 -2.51 18.05 -2.62
N THR A 109 -3.57 18.19 -3.43
CA THR A 109 -3.82 19.40 -4.22
C THR A 109 -4.09 20.61 -3.33
N VAL A 110 -4.96 20.46 -2.33
CA VAL A 110 -5.29 21.55 -1.39
C VAL A 110 -4.05 21.96 -0.59
N ALA A 111 -3.28 21.01 -0.06
CA ALA A 111 -2.04 21.31 0.66
C ALA A 111 -1.06 22.11 -0.21
N ALA A 112 -0.85 21.67 -1.47
CA ALA A 112 0.06 22.33 -2.39
C ALA A 112 -0.44 23.72 -2.85
N VAL A 113 -1.76 23.94 -2.92
CA VAL A 113 -2.33 25.26 -3.26
C VAL A 113 -2.22 26.19 -2.06
N SER A 114 -2.42 25.69 -0.84
CA SER A 114 -2.42 26.48 0.40
C SER A 114 -1.04 26.95 0.82
N ASP A 115 0.03 26.23 0.43
CA ASP A 115 1.41 26.61 0.77
C ASP A 115 2.19 27.08 -0.47
N PRO A 116 2.35 28.43 -0.66
CA PRO A 116 3.12 28.99 -1.77
C PRO A 116 4.61 28.64 -1.73
N HIS A 117 5.15 28.30 -0.56
CA HIS A 117 6.57 27.99 -0.36
C HIS A 117 6.93 26.51 -0.49
N LEU A 118 5.95 25.65 -0.79
CA LEU A 118 6.16 24.21 -0.92
C LEU A 118 7.12 23.91 -2.08
N PRO A 119 8.28 23.26 -1.82
CA PRO A 119 9.18 22.81 -2.90
C PRO A 119 8.45 21.86 -3.84
N GLY A 120 8.51 22.12 -5.15
CA GLY A 120 7.83 21.29 -6.15
C GLY A 120 6.32 21.41 -6.20
N ARG A 121 5.76 22.53 -5.72
CA ARG A 121 4.31 22.83 -5.69
C ARG A 121 3.59 22.48 -6.99
N GLY A 122 4.15 22.84 -8.14
CA GLY A 122 3.55 22.54 -9.44
C GLY A 122 3.39 21.04 -9.69
N TRP A 123 4.42 20.25 -9.33
CA TRP A 123 4.37 18.80 -9.42
C TRP A 123 3.36 18.19 -8.44
N ALA A 124 3.28 18.70 -7.22
CA ALA A 124 2.32 18.23 -6.23
C ALA A 124 0.86 18.47 -6.68
N ILE A 125 0.56 19.64 -7.24
CA ILE A 125 -0.76 19.95 -7.83
C ILE A 125 -1.05 19.02 -9.00
N PHE A 126 -0.10 18.85 -9.92
CA PHE A 126 -0.25 17.99 -11.10
C PHE A 126 -0.54 16.54 -10.70
N PHE A 127 0.27 15.95 -9.81
CA PHE A 127 0.06 14.59 -9.31
C PHE A 127 -1.21 14.47 -8.48
N GLY A 128 -1.59 15.49 -7.71
CA GLY A 128 -2.83 15.51 -6.96
C GLY A 128 -4.05 15.43 -7.89
N ILE A 129 -4.07 16.22 -8.97
CA ILE A 129 -5.14 16.19 -9.97
C ILE A 129 -5.18 14.83 -10.69
N ILE A 130 -4.03 14.30 -11.13
CA ILE A 130 -3.95 12.97 -11.77
C ILE A 130 -4.48 11.89 -10.82
N THR A 131 -4.15 11.96 -9.53
CA THR A 131 -4.62 11.00 -8.54
C THR A 131 -6.13 11.05 -8.36
N ILE A 132 -6.74 12.25 -8.39
CA ILE A 132 -8.20 12.41 -8.37
C ILE A 132 -8.82 11.76 -9.62
N LEU A 133 -8.30 12.06 -10.80
CA LEU A 133 -8.79 11.48 -12.05
C LEU A 133 -8.66 9.96 -12.06
N ALA A 134 -7.53 9.42 -11.62
CA ALA A 134 -7.33 7.99 -11.46
C ALA A 134 -8.38 7.36 -10.52
N GLY A 135 -8.68 8.01 -9.39
CA GLY A 135 -9.73 7.57 -8.47
C GLY A 135 -11.12 7.52 -9.11
N ILE A 136 -11.47 8.54 -9.89
CA ILE A 136 -12.74 8.60 -10.63
C ILE A 136 -12.82 7.48 -11.68
N ILE A 137 -11.73 7.21 -12.41
CA ILE A 137 -11.67 6.11 -13.39
C ILE A 137 -11.84 4.76 -12.70
N VAL A 138 -11.19 4.54 -11.56
CA VAL A 138 -11.33 3.29 -10.76
C VAL A 138 -12.77 3.09 -10.31
N LEU A 139 -13.46 4.15 -9.90
CA LEU A 139 -14.87 4.08 -9.50
C LEU A 139 -15.81 3.82 -10.69
N GLY A 140 -15.49 4.35 -11.88
CA GLY A 140 -16.29 4.16 -13.08
C GLY A 140 -16.11 2.79 -13.74
N TYR A 141 -14.90 2.24 -13.69
CA TYR A 141 -14.52 0.97 -14.33
C TYR A 141 -13.77 0.06 -13.33
N PRO A 142 -14.46 -0.44 -12.29
CA PRO A 142 -13.81 -1.07 -11.15
C PRO A 142 -12.98 -2.31 -11.52
N PHE A 143 -13.51 -3.19 -12.37
CA PHE A 143 -12.83 -4.45 -12.72
C PHE A 143 -11.61 -4.23 -13.61
N ASP A 144 -11.76 -3.45 -14.69
CA ASP A 144 -10.68 -3.18 -15.65
C ASP A 144 -9.56 -2.36 -15.02
N SER A 145 -9.94 -1.39 -14.17
CA SER A 145 -8.98 -0.57 -13.43
C SER A 145 -8.17 -1.38 -12.43
N LEU A 146 -8.80 -2.33 -11.72
CA LEU A 146 -8.08 -3.20 -10.78
C LEU A 146 -7.10 -4.12 -11.50
N VAL A 147 -7.45 -4.65 -12.67
CA VAL A 147 -6.50 -5.43 -13.48
C VAL A 147 -5.31 -4.57 -13.87
N THR A 148 -5.56 -3.37 -14.39
CA THR A 148 -4.50 -2.43 -14.78
C THR A 148 -3.62 -2.05 -13.60
N LEU A 149 -4.20 -1.70 -12.45
CA LEU A 149 -3.44 -1.38 -11.22
C LEU A 149 -2.61 -2.56 -10.76
N THR A 150 -3.16 -3.78 -10.83
CA THR A 150 -2.45 -5.00 -10.44
C THR A 150 -1.24 -5.24 -11.33
N LEU A 151 -1.36 -5.05 -12.64
CA LEU A 151 -0.23 -5.14 -13.57
C LEU A 151 0.85 -4.09 -13.26
N VAL A 152 0.46 -2.86 -13.02
CA VAL A 152 1.40 -1.79 -12.62
C VAL A 152 2.13 -2.15 -11.33
N ILE A 153 1.41 -2.63 -10.31
CA ILE A 153 2.01 -3.07 -9.04
C ILE A 153 2.98 -4.23 -9.28
N GLY A 154 2.61 -5.22 -10.10
CA GLY A 154 3.49 -6.36 -10.44
C GLY A 154 4.80 -5.91 -11.09
N ILE A 155 4.74 -4.98 -12.05
CA ILE A 155 5.93 -4.40 -12.69
C ILE A 155 6.80 -3.67 -11.66
N TRP A 156 6.20 -2.82 -10.81
CA TRP A 156 6.92 -2.10 -9.76
C TRP A 156 7.59 -3.03 -8.76
N LEU A 157 6.92 -4.12 -8.34
CA LEU A 157 7.51 -5.13 -7.45
C LEU A 157 8.75 -5.76 -8.07
N ILE A 158 8.74 -6.06 -9.37
CA ILE A 158 9.90 -6.60 -10.07
C ILE A 158 11.04 -5.57 -10.10
N ILE A 159 10.74 -4.31 -10.44
CA ILE A 159 11.75 -3.23 -10.49
C ILE A 159 12.39 -3.06 -9.11
N ILE A 160 11.58 -2.91 -8.06
CA ILE A 160 12.07 -2.75 -6.69
C ILE A 160 12.88 -3.97 -6.26
N GLY A 161 12.38 -5.19 -6.51
CA GLY A 161 13.07 -6.41 -6.15
C GLY A 161 14.43 -6.57 -6.85
N VAL A 162 14.51 -6.22 -8.14
CA VAL A 162 15.79 -6.20 -8.87
C VAL A 162 16.74 -5.17 -8.28
N MET A 163 16.27 -3.96 -7.97
CA MET A 163 17.09 -2.92 -7.33
C MET A 163 17.60 -3.34 -5.94
N GLU A 164 16.78 -4.01 -5.14
CA GLU A 164 17.19 -4.56 -3.83
C GLU A 164 18.25 -5.65 -3.98
N ILE A 165 18.09 -6.56 -4.96
CA ILE A 165 19.09 -7.59 -5.26
C ILE A 165 20.42 -6.93 -5.65
N ILE A 166 20.42 -5.96 -6.54
CA ILE A 166 21.63 -5.23 -6.96
C ILE A 166 22.26 -4.54 -5.75
N SER A 167 21.48 -3.85 -4.93
CA SER A 167 21.95 -3.16 -3.72
C SER A 167 22.55 -4.11 -2.71
N SER A 168 22.03 -5.35 -2.59
CA SER A 168 22.57 -6.36 -1.68
C SER A 168 24.00 -6.76 -2.01
N PHE A 169 24.35 -6.82 -3.31
CA PHE A 169 25.73 -7.09 -3.75
C PHE A 169 26.68 -5.93 -3.41
N GLY A 170 26.21 -4.68 -3.49
CA GLY A 170 26.96 -3.50 -3.05
C GLY A 170 27.30 -3.57 -1.56
N ILE A 171 26.30 -3.82 -0.71
CA ILE A 171 26.46 -3.96 0.75
C ILE A 171 27.47 -5.07 1.09
N ARG A 172 27.40 -6.20 0.38
CA ARG A 172 28.34 -7.31 0.58
C ARG A 172 29.78 -6.95 0.21
N SER A 173 29.97 -6.15 -0.84
CA SER A 173 31.30 -5.69 -1.27
C SER A 173 31.91 -4.76 -0.23
N ASP A 174 31.13 -3.84 0.31
CA ASP A 174 31.58 -2.89 1.33
C ASP A 174 31.91 -3.58 2.66
N GLU A 175 31.16 -4.62 3.04
CA GLU A 175 31.46 -5.46 4.20
C GLU A 175 32.82 -6.13 4.07
N LYS A 176 33.16 -6.68 2.89
CA LYS A 176 34.48 -7.30 2.66
C LYS A 176 35.60 -6.31 2.81
N LYS A 177 35.48 -5.13 2.21
CA LYS A 177 36.48 -4.06 2.31
C LYS A 177 36.71 -3.60 3.75
N LEU A 178 35.64 -3.43 4.54
CA LEU A 178 35.74 -3.07 5.94
C LEU A 178 36.45 -4.15 6.77
N ASN A 179 36.14 -5.43 6.52
CA ASN A 179 36.81 -6.53 7.22
C ASN A 179 38.29 -6.63 6.89
N GLU A 180 38.70 -6.34 5.64
CA GLU A 180 40.11 -6.28 5.22
C GLU A 180 40.85 -5.13 5.90
N VAL A 181 40.24 -3.94 5.99
CA VAL A 181 40.81 -2.78 6.67
C VAL A 181 41.00 -3.04 8.17
N VAL A 182 40.00 -3.64 8.82
CA VAL A 182 40.08 -3.98 10.26
C VAL A 182 41.14 -5.08 10.51
N ALA A 183 41.24 -6.07 9.64
CA ALA A 183 42.24 -7.13 9.75
C ALA A 183 43.66 -6.57 9.58
N GLY A 184 43.87 -5.64 8.61
CA GLY A 184 45.16 -4.99 8.40
C GLY A 184 45.58 -3.98 9.50
N ALA A 185 44.61 -3.42 10.23
CA ALA A 185 44.85 -2.53 11.36
C ALA A 185 45.26 -3.28 12.66
N ASN A 186 44.96 -4.58 12.73
CA ASN A 186 45.29 -5.43 13.88
C ASN A 186 46.53 -6.32 13.68
N ALA A 187 47.21 -6.22 12.51
CA ALA A 187 48.46 -6.89 12.18
C ALA A 187 49.62 -5.91 12.26
#